data_1a8ec750f70882f5479e830c3f27a0b5
#
_entry.id   1a8ec750f70882f5479e830c3f27a0b5
#
_cell.length_a   1.000
_cell.length_b   1.000
_cell.length_c   1.000
_cell.angle_alpha   90.00
_cell.angle_beta   90.00
_cell.angle_gamma   90.00
#
_symmetry.space_group_name_H-M   'P 1'
#
loop_
_entity.id
_entity.type
_entity.pdbx_description
1 polymer ?
#
loop_
_entity_poly.entity_id
_entity_poly.type
_entity_poly.pdbx_seq_one_letter_code
_entity_poly.pdbx_strand_id
1 'polypeptide(L)'
;MDERRTVKVSKYLSKHLRHQPERIGLVLDEGGWVEIDTLIAAARAHGFSFARDELDHVVAANDKKRFAVDGTRIRASQGHSVEVDLGLAPATPPPYLYHGTVAAHLGAIRAEGLRPMNRHDVHLSPDRETATRVGARRGRPVVLSVDTGAMHRDGHVFHVSANGVWLTKAVPPEYLRFPEAH
;
A
#
# COMPACT_ATOMS: atom_id res chain seq x y z
N MET A 1 11.81 11.56 -20.49
CA MET A 1 11.40 12.10 -19.18
C MET A 1 12.48 11.77 -18.17
N ASP A 2 12.99 12.74 -17.42
CA ASP A 2 14.07 12.48 -16.47
C ASP A 2 13.57 11.85 -15.16
N GLU A 3 14.49 11.32 -14.39
CA GLU A 3 14.19 10.61 -13.14
C GLU A 3 13.56 11.52 -12.09
N ARG A 4 14.00 12.77 -11.98
CA ARG A 4 13.43 13.75 -11.05
C ARG A 4 11.97 14.04 -11.36
N ARG A 5 11.66 14.18 -12.64
CA ARG A 5 10.28 14.43 -13.09
C ARG A 5 9.41 13.21 -12.82
N THR A 6 9.92 12.01 -13.10
CA THR A 6 9.22 10.75 -12.82
C THR A 6 8.86 10.63 -11.33
N VAL A 7 9.83 10.89 -10.45
CA VAL A 7 9.60 10.86 -9.00
C VAL A 7 8.58 11.91 -8.56
N LYS A 8 8.66 13.11 -9.12
CA LYS A 8 7.75 14.22 -8.76
C LYS A 8 6.31 13.90 -9.14
N VAL A 9 6.09 13.38 -10.35
CA VAL A 9 4.76 12.98 -10.81
C VAL A 9 4.25 11.80 -9.99
N SER A 10 5.09 10.80 -9.74
CA SER A 10 4.73 9.63 -8.93
C SER A 10 4.28 10.02 -7.51
N LYS A 11 5.01 10.92 -6.86
CA LYS A 11 4.63 11.41 -5.52
C LYS A 11 3.32 12.19 -5.54
N TYR A 12 3.10 12.99 -6.58
CA TYR A 12 1.86 13.73 -6.74
C TYR A 12 0.67 12.79 -6.89
N LEU A 13 0.79 11.77 -7.74
CA LEU A 13 -0.25 10.75 -7.93
C LEU A 13 -0.52 10.00 -6.63
N SER A 14 0.53 9.59 -5.91
CA SER A 14 0.40 8.87 -4.66
C SER A 14 -0.38 9.67 -3.62
N LYS A 15 -0.02 10.93 -3.44
CA LYS A 15 -0.68 11.83 -2.48
C LYS A 15 -2.18 11.99 -2.78
N HIS A 16 -2.52 12.23 -4.04
CA HIS A 16 -3.90 12.56 -4.41
C HIS A 16 -4.77 11.33 -4.69
N LEU A 17 -4.19 10.19 -5.04
CA LEU A 17 -4.95 8.96 -5.26
C LEU A 17 -5.10 8.11 -4.00
N ARG A 18 -4.26 8.31 -2.98
CA ARG A 18 -4.29 7.53 -1.74
C ARG A 18 -4.83 8.28 -0.55
N HIS A 19 -4.49 9.57 -0.41
CA HIS A 19 -4.65 10.26 0.87
C HIS A 19 -5.50 11.52 0.81
N GLN A 20 -5.32 12.37 -0.18
CA GLN A 20 -5.92 13.71 -0.20
C GLN A 20 -6.51 14.08 -1.57
N PRO A 21 -7.41 13.26 -2.15
CA PRO A 21 -8.01 13.61 -3.44
C PRO A 21 -8.80 14.92 -3.37
N GLU A 22 -9.40 15.24 -2.25
CA GLU A 22 -10.20 16.45 -2.02
C GLU A 22 -9.39 17.74 -2.16
N ARG A 23 -8.06 17.70 -1.97
CA ARG A 23 -7.23 18.90 -2.11
C ARG A 23 -7.24 19.50 -3.49
N ILE A 24 -7.48 18.69 -4.51
CA ILE A 24 -7.60 19.14 -5.89
C ILE A 24 -9.00 18.89 -6.46
N GLY A 25 -9.96 18.65 -5.57
CA GLY A 25 -11.36 18.49 -5.96
C GLY A 25 -11.67 17.16 -6.63
N LEU A 26 -10.84 16.13 -6.43
CA LEU A 26 -11.11 14.81 -6.97
C LEU A 26 -12.09 14.04 -6.10
N VAL A 27 -13.00 13.33 -6.76
CA VAL A 27 -13.89 12.37 -6.13
C VAL A 27 -13.55 10.99 -6.71
N LEU A 28 -13.02 10.10 -5.86
CA LEU A 28 -12.74 8.72 -6.24
C LEU A 28 -14.03 7.91 -6.16
N ASP A 29 -14.21 6.94 -7.07
CA ASP A 29 -15.34 6.02 -6.97
C ASP A 29 -15.11 5.01 -5.83
N GLU A 30 -16.03 4.07 -5.63
CA GLU A 30 -15.95 3.07 -4.55
C GLU A 30 -14.65 2.25 -4.61
N GLY A 31 -14.17 1.97 -5.80
CA GLY A 31 -12.93 1.22 -6.02
C GLY A 31 -11.67 2.07 -6.03
N GLY A 32 -11.77 3.37 -5.78
CA GLY A 32 -10.64 4.29 -5.80
C GLY A 32 -10.26 4.79 -7.20
N TRP A 33 -11.07 4.52 -8.21
CA TRP A 33 -10.83 4.95 -9.58
C TRP A 33 -11.21 6.41 -9.83
N VAL A 34 -10.45 7.06 -10.71
CA VAL A 34 -10.78 8.40 -11.22
C VAL A 34 -10.41 8.44 -12.71
N GLU A 35 -11.18 9.21 -13.47
CA GLU A 35 -10.85 9.45 -14.89
C GLU A 35 -9.52 10.20 -15.00
N ILE A 36 -8.64 9.72 -15.87
CA ILE A 36 -7.30 10.31 -16.05
C ILE A 36 -7.40 11.76 -16.51
N ASP A 37 -8.30 12.06 -17.44
CA ASP A 37 -8.48 13.43 -17.95
C ASP A 37 -8.96 14.36 -16.83
N THR A 38 -9.84 13.90 -15.97
CA THR A 38 -10.31 14.65 -14.79
C THR A 38 -9.16 14.92 -13.83
N LEU A 39 -8.32 13.92 -13.58
CA LEU A 39 -7.14 14.05 -12.74
C LEU A 39 -6.16 15.09 -13.29
N ILE A 40 -5.85 15.02 -14.58
CA ILE A 40 -4.93 15.97 -15.24
C ILE A 40 -5.47 17.39 -15.16
N ALA A 41 -6.78 17.58 -15.44
CA ALA A 41 -7.42 18.89 -15.38
C ALA A 41 -7.43 19.44 -13.96
N ALA A 42 -7.74 18.62 -12.96
CA ALA A 42 -7.75 19.02 -11.54
C ALA A 42 -6.34 19.42 -11.06
N ALA A 43 -5.33 18.65 -11.43
CA ALA A 43 -3.94 18.95 -11.08
C ALA A 43 -3.51 20.29 -11.70
N ARG A 44 -3.83 20.50 -12.97
CA ARG A 44 -3.51 21.76 -13.67
C ARG A 44 -4.15 22.96 -13.02
N ALA A 45 -5.42 22.83 -12.63
CA ALA A 45 -6.16 23.90 -11.96
C ALA A 45 -5.54 24.26 -10.59
N HIS A 46 -4.81 23.34 -9.98
CA HIS A 46 -4.16 23.52 -8.68
C HIS A 46 -2.63 23.69 -8.81
N GLY A 47 -2.15 24.06 -9.99
CA GLY A 47 -0.76 24.48 -10.19
C GLY A 47 0.24 23.38 -10.51
N PHE A 48 -0.22 22.17 -10.79
CA PHE A 48 0.68 21.07 -11.18
C PHE A 48 0.25 20.51 -12.53
N SER A 49 1.08 20.76 -13.55
CA SER A 49 0.79 20.32 -14.93
C SER A 49 1.60 19.09 -15.29
N PHE A 50 0.93 18.07 -15.81
CA PHE A 50 1.57 16.90 -16.44
C PHE A 50 0.67 16.38 -17.57
N ALA A 51 1.31 15.72 -18.53
CA ALA A 51 0.62 15.17 -19.69
C ALA A 51 0.29 13.69 -19.49
N ARG A 52 -0.62 13.17 -20.31
CA ARG A 52 -0.99 11.75 -20.32
C ARG A 52 0.22 10.85 -20.51
N ASP A 53 1.13 11.18 -21.41
CA ASP A 53 2.36 10.39 -21.66
C ASP A 53 3.26 10.34 -20.44
N GLU A 54 3.34 11.42 -19.65
CA GLU A 54 4.10 11.42 -18.39
C GLU A 54 3.47 10.48 -17.36
N LEU A 55 2.15 10.49 -17.26
CA LEU A 55 1.42 9.57 -16.39
C LEU A 55 1.64 8.12 -16.82
N ASP A 56 1.51 7.82 -18.10
CA ASP A 56 1.71 6.48 -18.65
C ASP A 56 3.14 5.99 -18.40
N HIS A 57 4.14 6.88 -18.53
CA HIS A 57 5.53 6.56 -18.23
C HIS A 57 5.72 6.22 -16.75
N VAL A 58 5.15 7.01 -15.84
CA VAL A 58 5.24 6.76 -14.39
C VAL A 58 4.63 5.42 -14.02
N VAL A 59 3.47 5.11 -14.57
CA VAL A 59 2.79 3.83 -14.30
C VAL A 59 3.63 2.65 -14.80
N ALA A 60 4.18 2.75 -16.01
CA ALA A 60 4.98 1.68 -16.61
C ALA A 60 6.34 1.50 -15.92
N ALA A 61 6.96 2.61 -15.48
CA ALA A 61 8.29 2.60 -14.85
C ALA A 61 8.26 2.23 -13.36
N ASN A 62 7.09 2.11 -12.76
CA ASN A 62 6.96 1.84 -11.33
C ASN A 62 7.13 0.34 -11.06
N ASP A 63 8.29 -0.06 -10.54
CA ASP A 63 8.63 -1.46 -10.23
C ASP A 63 7.66 -2.10 -9.23
N LYS A 64 7.08 -1.30 -8.35
CA LYS A 64 6.18 -1.77 -7.30
C LYS A 64 4.72 -1.79 -7.75
N LYS A 65 4.44 -1.45 -8.98
CA LYS A 65 3.07 -1.41 -9.54
C LYS A 65 2.07 -0.69 -8.61
N ARG A 66 2.46 0.49 -8.15
CA ARG A 66 1.66 1.28 -7.21
C ARG A 66 0.35 1.78 -7.78
N PHE A 67 0.25 1.86 -9.11
CA PHE A 67 -0.91 2.37 -9.81
C PHE A 67 -1.40 1.37 -10.83
N ALA A 68 -2.71 1.32 -11.03
CA ALA A 68 -3.36 0.51 -12.05
C ALA A 68 -4.11 1.43 -13.00
N VAL A 69 -4.02 1.15 -14.30
CA VAL A 69 -4.76 1.87 -15.35
C VAL A 69 -5.68 0.89 -16.05
N ASP A 70 -6.94 1.28 -16.19
CA ASP A 70 -7.96 0.52 -16.92
C ASP A 70 -8.65 1.47 -17.91
N GLY A 71 -8.21 1.41 -19.17
CA GLY A 71 -8.73 2.30 -20.22
C GLY A 71 -8.45 3.76 -19.91
N THR A 72 -9.49 4.51 -19.51
CA THR A 72 -9.41 5.93 -19.21
C THR A 72 -9.27 6.25 -17.73
N ARG A 73 -9.23 5.22 -16.87
CA ARG A 73 -9.22 5.39 -15.42
C ARG A 73 -7.91 4.96 -14.79
N ILE A 74 -7.60 5.56 -13.64
CA ILE A 74 -6.42 5.22 -12.84
C ILE A 74 -6.82 5.11 -11.36
N ARG A 75 -6.14 4.22 -10.63
CA ARG A 75 -6.22 4.16 -9.16
C ARG A 75 -4.88 3.77 -8.57
N ALA A 76 -4.69 4.05 -7.28
CA ALA A 76 -3.61 3.42 -6.52
C ALA A 76 -4.00 1.97 -6.21
N SER A 77 -3.03 1.06 -6.26
CA SER A 77 -3.29 -0.38 -6.05
C SER A 77 -3.60 -0.73 -4.60
N GLN A 78 -3.05 0.03 -3.64
CA GLN A 78 -3.31 -0.14 -2.20
C GLN A 78 -2.76 1.07 -1.43
N GLY A 79 -2.92 1.04 -0.12
CA GLY A 79 -2.31 2.04 0.76
C GLY A 79 -3.13 3.31 0.95
N HIS A 80 -4.42 3.27 0.61
CA HIS A 80 -5.33 4.40 0.78
C HIS A 80 -5.57 4.71 2.25
N SER A 81 -5.59 6.00 2.61
CA SER A 81 -6.11 6.45 3.91
C SER A 81 -7.55 6.93 3.79
N VAL A 82 -8.05 7.14 2.57
CA VAL A 82 -9.46 7.39 2.29
C VAL A 82 -10.19 6.06 2.09
N GLU A 83 -11.50 6.04 2.31
CA GLU A 83 -12.29 4.83 2.17
C GLU A 83 -12.45 4.44 0.69
N VAL A 84 -11.96 3.26 0.34
CA VAL A 84 -12.11 2.69 -1.00
C VAL A 84 -12.32 1.18 -0.88
N ASP A 85 -13.03 0.61 -1.86
CA ASP A 85 -13.18 -0.82 -2.02
C ASP A 85 -12.41 -1.25 -3.28
N LEU A 86 -11.28 -1.94 -3.08
CA LEU A 86 -10.46 -2.39 -4.20
C LEU A 86 -11.06 -3.57 -4.96
N GLY A 87 -12.15 -4.14 -4.45
CA GLY A 87 -12.83 -5.27 -5.11
C GLY A 87 -11.99 -6.54 -5.15
N LEU A 88 -11.03 -6.68 -4.23
CA LEU A 88 -10.17 -7.85 -4.19
C LEU A 88 -10.92 -9.05 -3.59
N ALA A 89 -10.83 -10.20 -4.27
CA ALA A 89 -11.39 -11.44 -3.74
C ALA A 89 -10.53 -11.97 -2.58
N PRO A 90 -11.13 -12.68 -1.60
CA PRO A 90 -10.33 -13.34 -0.57
C PRO A 90 -9.34 -14.32 -1.19
N ALA A 91 -8.15 -14.39 -0.62
CA ALA A 91 -7.07 -15.27 -1.08
C ALA A 91 -6.54 -16.11 0.08
N THR A 92 -6.10 -17.33 -0.22
CA THR A 92 -5.47 -18.21 0.78
C THR A 92 -4.02 -17.80 0.96
N PRO A 93 -3.61 -17.36 2.17
CA PRO A 93 -2.23 -16.96 2.39
C PRO A 93 -1.28 -18.16 2.44
N PRO A 94 0.03 -17.96 2.19
CA PRO A 94 1.03 -18.97 2.49
C PRO A 94 1.10 -19.21 4.01
N PRO A 95 1.84 -20.23 4.49
CA PRO A 95 1.93 -20.52 5.93
C PRO A 95 2.44 -19.34 6.76
N TYR A 96 3.35 -18.53 6.19
CA TYR A 96 3.92 -17.36 6.85
C TYR A 96 3.98 -16.17 5.90
N LEU A 97 3.70 -14.99 6.45
CA LEU A 97 3.99 -13.70 5.82
C LEU A 97 4.86 -12.88 6.78
N TYR A 98 5.33 -11.73 6.34
CA TYR A 98 6.32 -10.95 7.09
C TYR A 98 5.91 -9.49 7.18
N HIS A 99 6.31 -8.86 8.29
CA HIS A 99 6.06 -7.44 8.51
C HIS A 99 7.37 -6.75 8.91
N GLY A 100 7.76 -5.74 8.16
CA GLY A 100 8.94 -4.91 8.46
C GLY A 100 8.58 -3.74 9.33
N THR A 101 9.27 -3.60 10.45
CA THR A 101 9.08 -2.51 11.41
C THR A 101 10.44 -2.08 11.98
N VAL A 102 10.41 -1.31 13.07
CA VAL A 102 11.60 -0.87 13.81
C VAL A 102 11.41 -1.13 15.29
N ALA A 103 12.51 -1.18 16.04
CA ALA A 103 12.49 -1.51 17.48
C ALA A 103 11.55 -0.65 18.31
N ALA A 104 11.41 0.64 17.95
CA ALA A 104 10.55 1.58 18.67
C ALA A 104 9.07 1.16 18.69
N HIS A 105 8.62 0.38 17.72
CA HIS A 105 7.23 -0.06 17.63
C HIS A 105 6.96 -1.44 18.25
N LEU A 106 8.01 -2.17 18.64
CA LEU A 106 7.86 -3.56 19.12
C LEU A 106 7.01 -3.68 20.39
N GLY A 107 7.15 -2.74 21.31
CA GLY A 107 6.35 -2.77 22.55
C GLY A 107 4.85 -2.71 22.30
N ALA A 108 4.42 -1.77 21.46
CA ALA A 108 3.02 -1.64 21.09
C ALA A 108 2.52 -2.85 20.30
N ILE A 109 3.35 -3.38 19.40
CA ILE A 109 3.00 -4.55 18.60
C ILE A 109 2.85 -5.79 19.47
N ARG A 110 3.71 -5.97 20.47
CA ARG A 110 3.60 -7.09 21.42
C ARG A 110 2.30 -7.03 22.23
N ALA A 111 1.87 -5.83 22.58
CA ALA A 111 0.66 -5.62 23.39
C ALA A 111 -0.62 -5.72 22.56
N GLU A 112 -0.62 -5.15 21.37
CA GLU A 112 -1.85 -4.92 20.58
C GLU A 112 -1.89 -5.67 19.25
N GLY A 113 -0.78 -6.25 18.80
CA GLY A 113 -0.65 -6.83 17.47
C GLY A 113 -0.46 -5.77 16.39
N LEU A 114 -0.63 -6.17 15.13
CA LEU A 114 -0.53 -5.25 14.01
C LEU A 114 -1.91 -4.67 13.71
N ARG A 115 -1.95 -3.36 13.52
CA ARG A 115 -3.17 -2.60 13.19
C ARG A 115 -2.92 -1.72 11.97
N PRO A 116 -3.96 -1.36 11.21
CA PRO A 116 -3.79 -0.64 9.94
C PRO A 116 -3.37 0.84 10.05
N MET A 117 -3.23 1.40 11.23
CA MET A 117 -2.81 2.79 11.47
C MET A 117 -3.56 3.80 10.57
N ASN A 118 -2.86 4.40 9.58
CA ASN A 118 -3.44 5.36 8.64
C ASN A 118 -4.02 4.70 7.38
N ARG A 119 -4.06 3.38 7.32
CA ARG A 119 -4.54 2.59 6.18
C ARG A 119 -5.72 1.75 6.60
N HIS A 120 -6.47 1.21 5.62
CA HIS A 120 -7.62 0.36 5.92
C HIS A 120 -7.23 -1.07 6.31
N ASP A 121 -6.03 -1.51 5.91
CA ASP A 121 -5.56 -2.87 6.14
C ASP A 121 -4.12 -2.89 6.62
N VAL A 122 -3.77 -3.95 7.34
CA VAL A 122 -2.38 -4.27 7.66
C VAL A 122 -1.73 -4.81 6.39
N HIS A 123 -0.56 -4.29 6.04
CA HIS A 123 0.22 -4.72 4.88
C HIS A 123 1.28 -5.73 5.30
N LEU A 124 1.29 -6.88 4.64
CA LEU A 124 2.25 -7.95 4.87
C LEU A 124 3.01 -8.26 3.59
N SER A 125 4.28 -8.64 3.74
CA SER A 125 5.16 -8.96 2.62
C SER A 125 5.28 -10.48 2.45
N PRO A 126 5.41 -10.98 1.21
CA PRO A 126 5.53 -12.42 0.97
C PRO A 126 6.90 -13.01 1.35
N ASP A 127 7.92 -12.16 1.53
CA ASP A 127 9.28 -12.58 1.87
C ASP A 127 9.95 -11.60 2.83
N ARG A 128 11.03 -12.08 3.47
CA ARG A 128 11.78 -11.28 4.45
C ARG A 128 12.52 -10.11 3.81
N GLU A 129 13.01 -10.27 2.60
CA GLU A 129 13.73 -9.21 1.90
C GLU A 129 12.84 -8.00 1.66
N THR A 130 11.62 -8.21 1.18
CA THR A 130 10.65 -7.13 0.98
C THR A 130 10.29 -6.46 2.30
N ALA A 131 10.04 -7.25 3.36
CA ALA A 131 9.74 -6.73 4.69
C ALA A 131 10.91 -5.90 5.26
N THR A 132 12.14 -6.34 5.03
CA THR A 132 13.34 -5.60 5.43
C THR A 132 13.39 -4.23 4.76
N ARG A 133 13.12 -4.16 3.46
CA ARG A 133 13.09 -2.89 2.72
C ARG A 133 12.00 -1.95 3.25
N VAL A 134 10.84 -2.50 3.57
CA VAL A 134 9.73 -1.70 4.13
C VAL A 134 10.11 -1.15 5.51
N GLY A 135 10.67 -1.97 6.39
CA GLY A 135 11.12 -1.53 7.72
C GLY A 135 12.24 -0.49 7.65
N ALA A 136 13.15 -0.64 6.69
CA ALA A 136 14.29 0.26 6.51
C ALA A 136 13.90 1.72 6.20
N ARG A 137 12.69 1.95 5.76
CA ARG A 137 12.17 3.32 5.51
C ARG A 137 12.04 4.15 6.79
N ARG A 138 11.96 3.50 7.95
CA ARG A 138 11.74 4.14 9.25
C ARG A 138 12.93 4.05 10.19
N GLY A 139 14.00 3.39 9.79
CA GLY A 139 15.19 3.19 10.59
C GLY A 139 15.78 1.80 10.39
N ARG A 140 16.45 1.27 11.43
CA ARG A 140 17.00 -0.08 11.37
C ARG A 140 15.86 -1.10 11.35
N PRO A 141 15.74 -1.92 10.29
CA PRO A 141 14.59 -2.80 10.13
C PRO A 141 14.60 -3.97 11.10
N VAL A 142 13.41 -4.29 11.60
CA VAL A 142 13.13 -5.52 12.35
C VAL A 142 12.02 -6.24 11.60
N VAL A 143 12.23 -7.50 11.26
CA VAL A 143 11.27 -8.30 10.50
C VAL A 143 10.54 -9.25 11.45
N LEU A 144 9.22 -9.16 11.46
CA LEU A 144 8.36 -10.06 12.22
C LEU A 144 7.80 -11.12 11.27
N SER A 145 7.71 -12.36 11.75
CA SER A 145 7.01 -13.43 11.04
C SER A 145 5.57 -13.49 11.55
N VAL A 146 4.62 -13.66 10.63
CA VAL A 146 3.20 -13.79 10.94
C VAL A 146 2.75 -15.17 10.55
N ASP A 147 2.16 -15.91 11.49
CA ASP A 147 1.62 -17.26 11.25
C ASP A 147 0.26 -17.15 10.55
N THR A 148 0.31 -16.78 9.28
CA THR A 148 -0.87 -16.55 8.46
C THR A 148 -1.63 -17.84 8.16
N GLY A 149 -0.95 -18.98 8.14
CA GLY A 149 -1.60 -20.28 8.02
C GLY A 149 -2.56 -20.55 9.18
N ALA A 150 -2.10 -20.30 10.41
CA ALA A 150 -2.95 -20.43 11.60
C ALA A 150 -4.09 -19.42 11.60
N MET A 151 -3.80 -18.16 11.24
CA MET A 151 -4.83 -17.12 11.13
C MET A 151 -5.94 -17.53 10.15
N HIS A 152 -5.55 -18.05 9.01
CA HIS A 152 -6.51 -18.48 7.98
C HIS A 152 -7.38 -19.63 8.50
N ARG A 153 -6.79 -20.61 9.17
CA ARG A 153 -7.54 -21.72 9.79
C ARG A 153 -8.54 -21.22 10.85
N ASP A 154 -8.19 -20.14 11.55
CA ASP A 154 -9.01 -19.56 12.60
C ASP A 154 -10.07 -18.57 12.07
N GLY A 155 -10.19 -18.43 10.74
CA GLY A 155 -11.23 -17.64 10.11
C GLY A 155 -10.82 -16.23 9.68
N HIS A 156 -9.56 -15.84 9.80
CA HIS A 156 -9.10 -14.53 9.34
C HIS A 156 -9.03 -14.48 7.81
N VAL A 157 -9.47 -13.38 7.24
CA VAL A 157 -9.55 -13.21 5.79
C VAL A 157 -8.34 -12.40 5.29
N PHE A 158 -7.77 -12.86 4.18
CA PHE A 158 -6.64 -12.21 3.52
C PHE A 158 -6.98 -11.87 2.08
N HIS A 159 -6.39 -10.79 1.60
CA HIS A 159 -6.46 -10.37 0.20
C HIS A 159 -5.03 -10.11 -0.28
N VAL A 160 -4.81 -10.20 -1.58
CA VAL A 160 -3.53 -9.86 -2.18
C VAL A 160 -3.76 -8.82 -3.28
N SER A 161 -3.01 -7.72 -3.23
CA SER A 161 -3.13 -6.67 -4.23
C SER A 161 -2.40 -7.04 -5.52
N ALA A 162 -2.66 -6.29 -6.60
CA ALA A 162 -2.06 -6.54 -7.91
C ALA A 162 -0.52 -6.50 -7.87
N ASN A 163 0.06 -5.75 -6.94
CA ASN A 163 1.52 -5.66 -6.78
C ASN A 163 2.09 -6.64 -5.74
N GLY A 164 1.31 -7.62 -5.31
CA GLY A 164 1.79 -8.70 -4.44
C GLY A 164 1.84 -8.38 -2.96
N VAL A 165 1.24 -7.29 -2.52
CA VAL A 165 1.13 -6.96 -1.10
C VAL A 165 -0.08 -7.67 -0.51
N TRP A 166 0.12 -8.38 0.61
CA TRP A 166 -0.96 -9.07 1.32
C TRP A 166 -1.63 -8.13 2.31
N LEU A 167 -2.94 -8.22 2.41
CA LEU A 167 -3.78 -7.32 3.20
C LEU A 167 -4.66 -8.11 4.15
N THR A 168 -4.73 -7.68 5.41
CA THR A 168 -5.66 -8.23 6.40
C THR A 168 -6.08 -7.12 7.37
N LYS A 169 -7.20 -7.28 8.06
CA LYS A 169 -7.76 -6.23 8.93
C LYS A 169 -6.88 -5.97 10.16
N ALA A 170 -6.38 -7.02 10.79
CA ALA A 170 -5.52 -6.92 11.96
C ALA A 170 -4.78 -8.23 12.16
N VAL A 171 -3.66 -8.19 12.87
CA VAL A 171 -2.91 -9.39 13.27
C VAL A 171 -2.83 -9.42 14.80
N PRO A 172 -3.59 -10.31 15.47
CA PRO A 172 -3.45 -10.48 16.92
C PRO A 172 -2.03 -10.88 17.32
N PRO A 173 -1.55 -10.45 18.52
CA PRO A 173 -0.16 -10.70 18.92
C PRO A 173 0.23 -12.18 18.97
N GLU A 174 -0.72 -13.06 19.23
CA GLU A 174 -0.50 -14.51 19.34
C GLU A 174 0.00 -15.18 18.04
N TYR A 175 -0.21 -14.53 16.89
CA TYR A 175 0.26 -15.02 15.61
C TYR A 175 1.60 -14.43 15.18
N LEU A 176 2.15 -13.53 15.99
CA LEU A 176 3.41 -12.86 15.70
C LEU A 176 4.59 -13.59 16.32
N ARG A 177 5.67 -13.70 15.55
CA ARG A 177 6.96 -14.19 16.03
C ARG A 177 7.98 -13.07 15.91
N PHE A 178 8.55 -12.71 17.05
CA PHE A 178 9.56 -11.65 17.13
C PHE A 178 10.95 -12.26 17.00
N PRO A 179 11.89 -11.56 16.33
CA PRO A 179 13.27 -12.04 16.31
C PRO A 179 13.83 -12.05 17.73
N GLU A 180 14.72 -13.02 18.00
CA GLU A 180 15.38 -13.10 19.29
C GLU A 180 16.24 -11.85 19.53
N ALA A 181 16.20 -11.34 20.77
CA ALA A 181 17.06 -10.24 21.17
C ALA A 181 18.49 -10.77 21.35
N HIS A 182 19.45 -10.14 20.67
CA HIS A 182 20.87 -10.45 20.81
C HIS A 182 21.59 -9.37 21.60
#